data_a079d598b1f07edc8075272cad9c33b6
#
_entry.id   a079d598b1f07edc8075272cad9c33b6
#
_cell.length_a   1.000
_cell.length_b   1.000
_cell.length_c   1.000
_cell.angle_alpha   90.00
_cell.angle_beta   90.00
_cell.angle_gamma   90.00
#
_symmetry.space_group_name_H-M   'P 1'
#
loop_
_entity.id
_entity.type
_entity.pdbx_description
1 polymer ?
#
loop_
_entity_poly.entity_id
_entity_poly.type
_entity_poly.pdbx_seq_one_letter_code
_entity_poly.pdbx_strand_id
1 'polypeptide(L)' 'MSNDEILTVKETAALLKTTRQQVRKMIANEELPAVKVGREWRIPSASIRMFIEENLA' A
#
# COMPACT_ATOMS: atom_id res chain seq x y z
N MET A 1 9.39 -15.17 4.97
CA MET A 1 9.70 -14.42 5.35
C MET A 1 9.67 -13.22 4.63
N SER A 2 10.14 -13.02 3.61
CA SER A 2 10.14 -11.79 2.93
C SER A 2 8.75 -11.31 2.62
N ASN A 3 7.76 -12.13 2.79
CA ASN A 3 6.41 -11.71 2.49
C ASN A 3 5.82 -10.80 3.55
N ASP A 4 6.52 -10.61 4.63
CA ASP A 4 6.02 -9.80 5.71
C ASP A 4 6.60 -8.40 5.72
N GLU A 5 7.11 -7.95 4.61
CA GLU A 5 7.66 -6.62 4.54
C GLU A 5 6.58 -5.57 4.72
N ILE A 6 6.98 -4.46 5.28
CA ILE A 6 6.09 -3.32 5.43
C ILE A 6 6.71 -2.16 4.65
N LEU A 7 5.95 -1.60 3.74
CA LEU A 7 6.47 -0.59 2.84
C LEU A 7 5.98 0.81 3.21
N THR A 8 6.75 1.79 2.82
CA THR A 8 6.33 3.18 2.99
C THR A 8 5.40 3.55 1.84
N VAL A 9 4.76 4.71 1.96
CA VAL A 9 3.91 5.22 0.89
C VAL A 9 4.75 5.42 -0.38
N LYS A 10 5.98 5.93 -0.22
CA LYS A 10 6.85 6.16 -1.37
C LYS A 10 7.17 4.84 -2.07
N GLU A 11 7.51 3.83 -1.29
CA GLU A 11 7.85 2.53 -1.86
C GLU A 11 6.64 1.89 -2.54
N THR A 12 5.48 2.04 -1.93
CA THR A 12 4.26 1.49 -2.50
C THR A 12 3.92 2.19 -3.81
N ALA A 13 4.08 3.51 -3.84
CA ALA A 13 3.81 4.27 -5.06
C ALA A 13 4.73 3.83 -6.18
N ALA A 14 6.00 3.61 -5.88
CA ALA A 14 6.94 3.16 -6.89
C ALA A 14 6.59 1.76 -7.39
N LEU A 15 6.22 0.89 -6.47
CA LEU A 15 5.88 -0.48 -6.81
C LEU A 15 4.64 -0.54 -7.70
N LEU A 16 3.64 0.27 -7.40
CA LEU A 16 2.40 0.31 -8.16
C LEU A 16 2.47 1.28 -9.33
N LYS A 17 3.62 1.95 -9.49
CA LYS A 17 3.84 2.90 -10.58
C LYS A 17 2.80 4.01 -10.58
N THR A 18 2.59 4.57 -9.41
CA THR A 18 1.64 5.66 -9.26
C THR A 18 2.25 6.72 -8.34
N THR A 19 1.46 7.65 -7.85
CA THR A 19 1.95 8.75 -7.03
C THR A 19 1.68 8.47 -5.56
N ARG A 20 2.43 9.15 -4.69
CA ARG A 20 2.20 9.02 -3.26
C ARG A 20 0.81 9.52 -2.89
N GLN A 21 0.35 10.56 -3.57
CA GLN A 21 -0.97 11.10 -3.31
C GLN A 21 -2.04 10.06 -3.62
N GLN A 22 -1.86 9.33 -4.72
CA GLN A 22 -2.82 8.30 -5.10
C GLN A 22 -2.82 7.17 -4.07
N VAL A 23 -1.64 6.79 -3.57
CA VAL A 23 -1.57 5.74 -2.55
C VAL A 23 -2.31 6.18 -1.29
N ARG A 24 -2.13 7.44 -0.86
CA ARG A 24 -2.83 7.92 0.32
C ARG A 24 -4.34 7.91 0.12
N LYS A 25 -4.78 8.20 -1.10
CA LYS A 25 -6.20 8.19 -1.42
C LYS A 25 -6.74 6.77 -1.33
N MET A 26 -5.97 5.79 -1.81
CA MET A 26 -6.39 4.41 -1.73
C MET A 26 -6.51 3.95 -0.29
N ILE A 27 -5.60 4.42 0.57
CA ILE A 27 -5.67 4.09 1.99
C ILE A 27 -6.90 4.73 2.61
N ALA A 28 -7.17 5.99 2.29
CA ALA A 28 -8.32 6.69 2.85
C ALA A 28 -9.63 6.05 2.42
N ASN A 29 -9.67 5.49 1.22
CA ASN A 29 -10.87 4.84 0.71
C ASN A 29 -10.94 3.38 1.13
N GLU A 30 -10.02 2.96 1.99
CA GLU A 30 -9.99 1.58 2.49
C GLU A 30 -9.80 0.54 1.39
N GLU A 31 -9.18 0.94 0.30
CA GLU A 31 -8.86 0.00 -0.77
C GLU A 31 -7.53 -0.68 -0.51
N LEU A 32 -6.72 -0.07 0.35
CA LEU A 32 -5.39 -0.58 0.63
C LEU A 32 -5.17 -0.55 2.15
N PRO A 33 -5.38 -1.67 2.82
CA PRO A 33 -5.20 -1.71 4.28
C PRO A 33 -3.79 -1.29 4.67
N ALA A 34 -3.69 -0.41 5.64
CA ALA A 34 -2.40 0.11 6.08
C ALA A 34 -2.48 0.44 7.56
N VAL A 35 -1.32 0.58 8.18
CA VAL A 35 -1.27 0.96 9.59
C VAL A 35 -0.52 2.27 9.71
N LYS A 36 -0.91 3.07 10.69
CA LYS A 36 -0.26 4.35 10.91
C LYS A 36 0.79 4.19 11.99
N VAL A 37 2.02 4.54 11.66
CA VAL A 37 3.12 4.47 12.62
C VAL A 37 3.65 5.88 12.77
N GLY A 38 3.38 6.48 13.91
CA GLY A 38 3.69 7.89 14.09
C GLY A 38 2.84 8.71 13.15
N ARG A 39 3.50 9.45 12.27
CA ARG A 39 2.79 10.29 11.33
C ARG A 39 2.74 9.72 9.93
N GLU A 40 3.22 8.51 9.77
CA GLU A 40 3.36 7.97 8.42
C GLU A 40 2.63 6.64 8.30
N TRP A 41 2.10 6.42 7.11
CA TRP A 41 1.45 5.17 6.82
C TRP A 41 2.48 4.11 6.45
N ARG A 42 2.21 2.89 6.87
CA ARG A 42 3.01 1.74 6.48
C ARG A 42 2.07 0.72 5.87
N ILE A 43 2.44 0.19 4.73
CA ILE A 43 1.57 -0.70 3.97
C ILE A 43 2.17 -2.10 3.96
N PRO A 44 1.52 -3.08 4.58
CA PRO A 44 2.02 -4.46 4.53
C PRO A 44 2.02 -4.95 3.09
N SER A 45 3.04 -5.70 2.71
CA SER A 45 3.13 -6.21 1.35
C SER A 45 1.93 -7.08 1.00
N ALA A 46 1.35 -7.75 1.99
CA ALA A 46 0.16 -8.56 1.76
C ALA A 46 -1.00 -7.71 1.26
N SER A 47 -1.13 -6.47 1.77
CA SER A 47 -2.19 -5.57 1.34
C SER A 47 -2.02 -5.22 -0.14
N ILE A 48 -0.79 -4.99 -0.55
CA ILE A 48 -0.51 -4.65 -1.94
C ILE A 48 -0.84 -5.82 -2.85
N ARG A 49 -0.46 -7.02 -2.42
CA ARG A 49 -0.74 -8.21 -3.20
C ARG A 49 -2.25 -8.42 -3.35
N MET A 50 -2.99 -8.24 -2.26
CA MET A 50 -4.44 -8.40 -2.31
C MET A 50 -5.09 -7.36 -3.20
N PHE A 51 -4.60 -6.12 -3.13
CA PHE A 51 -5.13 -5.05 -3.97
C PHE A 51 -4.93 -5.40 -5.45
N ILE A 52 -3.76 -5.90 -5.80
CA ILE A 52 -3.48 -6.26 -7.18
C ILE A 52 -4.39 -7.39 -7.62
N GLU A 53 -4.54 -8.41 -6.77
CA GLU A 53 -5.37 -9.55 -7.12
C GLU A 53 -6.83 -9.18 -7.29
N GLU A 54 -7.33 -8.27 -6.46
CA GLU A 54 -8.71 -7.86 -6.55
C GLU A 54 -8.99 -7.00 -7.76
N ASN A 55 -7.95 -6.41 -8.33
CA ASN A 55 -8.11 -5.52 -9.47
C ASN A 55 -7.66 -6.15 -10.79
N LEU A 56 -7.32 -7.42 -10.76
CA LEU A 56 -7.01 -8.12 -11.99
C LEU A 56 -8.35 -8.53 -12.58
N ALA A 57 -8.63 -8.05 -13.75
CA ALA A 57 -9.95 -8.31 -14.33
C ALA A 57 -9.99 -9.52 -15.21
#